data_c05decde97389c0c88334d126b3622eb
#
_entry.id   c05decde97389c0c88334d126b3622eb
#
_cell.length_a   1.000
_cell.length_b   1.000
_cell.length_c   1.000
_cell.angle_alpha   90.00
_cell.angle_beta   90.00
_cell.angle_gamma   90.00
#
_symmetry.space_group_name_H-M   'P 1'
#
loop_
_entity.id
_entity.type
_entity.pdbx_description
1 polymer ?
#
loop_
_entity_poly.entity_id
_entity_poly.type
_entity_poly.pdbx_seq_one_letter_code
_entity_poly.pdbx_strand_id
1 'polypeptide(L)'
;MVDLSATDRDWLHQLIADWQVIADLSVSDLVLWARNASGRFVAIAHSRPSTGATVHSEDVMGRRMPSSREAVALETLTSGRRQVAADPLWTGTVAVREEYVPVVRDGRAIAVITRETAVGVIRGGRIIDQALEDVADSLCLMIAEGSFPIQGAGTSIRHGTPRVADGVVRLDGDGAILYASPNARSALHRLGLDQGLDQVQLAAAIADIIPERTQVDETLAVVLMGRQAWLTEVEAGGVYLSVRSLPLLQAGQRAGAILLVRDVTEIRRREQVLLNKDATIREIHHRVKNNLQTV
;
A
#
# COMPACT_ATOMS: atom_id res chain seq x y z
N MET A 1 9.06 -16.11 23.67
CA MET A 1 9.22 -16.37 22.21
C MET A 1 7.81 -16.58 21.67
N VAL A 2 7.49 -16.01 20.51
CA VAL A 2 6.18 -16.18 19.87
C VAL A 2 6.13 -17.55 19.22
N ASP A 3 5.00 -18.26 19.37
CA ASP A 3 4.82 -19.63 18.86
C ASP A 3 4.29 -19.57 17.41
N LEU A 4 5.19 -19.27 16.48
CA LEU A 4 4.92 -19.19 15.04
C LEU A 4 5.91 -20.06 14.25
N SER A 5 5.41 -20.81 13.28
CA SER A 5 6.24 -21.54 12.32
C SER A 5 7.13 -20.60 11.48
N ALA A 6 8.15 -21.12 10.81
CA ALA A 6 8.97 -20.31 9.90
C ALA A 6 8.11 -19.71 8.78
N THR A 7 7.21 -20.51 8.21
CA THR A 7 6.31 -20.09 7.13
C THR A 7 5.26 -19.08 7.59
N ASP A 8 4.78 -19.14 8.85
CA ASP A 8 3.90 -18.09 9.40
C ASP A 8 4.65 -16.77 9.55
N ARG A 9 5.92 -16.82 9.98
CA ARG A 9 6.77 -15.62 10.09
C ARG A 9 7.00 -14.97 8.73
N ASP A 10 7.28 -15.76 7.69
CA ASP A 10 7.46 -15.23 6.32
C ASP A 10 6.19 -14.57 5.81
N TRP A 11 5.01 -15.15 6.09
CA TRP A 11 3.72 -14.56 5.76
C TRP A 11 3.49 -13.21 6.46
N LEU A 12 3.79 -13.16 7.77
CA LEU A 12 3.69 -11.92 8.54
C LEU A 12 4.70 -10.86 8.07
N HIS A 13 5.90 -11.23 7.66
CA HIS A 13 6.87 -10.29 7.07
C HIS A 13 6.34 -9.69 5.76
N GLN A 14 5.74 -10.49 4.88
CA GLN A 14 5.12 -10.00 3.67
C GLN A 14 3.94 -9.07 3.97
N LEU A 15 3.11 -9.42 4.94
CA LEU A 15 2.00 -8.59 5.40
C LEU A 15 2.50 -7.22 5.92
N ILE A 16 3.51 -7.22 6.79
CA ILE A 16 4.10 -6.00 7.36
C ILE A 16 4.74 -5.12 6.27
N ALA A 17 5.28 -5.70 5.21
CA ALA A 17 5.85 -4.93 4.10
C ALA A 17 4.78 -4.12 3.34
N ASP A 18 3.53 -4.57 3.34
CA ASP A 18 2.46 -3.98 2.53
C ASP A 18 1.34 -3.30 3.34
N TRP A 19 1.21 -3.57 4.64
CA TRP A 19 0.07 -3.11 5.44
C TRP A 19 0.02 -1.59 5.70
N GLN A 20 1.13 -0.86 5.43
CA GLN A 20 1.16 0.61 5.52
C GLN A 20 0.05 1.26 4.66
N VAL A 21 -0.29 0.64 3.53
CA VAL A 21 -1.41 1.10 2.68
C VAL A 21 -2.72 1.14 3.47
N ILE A 22 -2.99 0.13 4.30
CA ILE A 22 -4.22 0.05 5.10
C ILE A 22 -4.22 1.16 6.17
N ALA A 23 -3.09 1.35 6.87
CA ALA A 23 -2.95 2.40 7.87
C ALA A 23 -3.19 3.78 7.27
N ASP A 24 -2.63 4.04 6.09
CA ASP A 24 -2.73 5.32 5.38
C ASP A 24 -4.13 5.58 4.83
N LEU A 25 -4.81 4.56 4.27
CA LEU A 25 -6.16 4.68 3.72
C LEU A 25 -7.20 4.95 4.81
N SER A 26 -7.10 4.25 5.95
CA SER A 26 -8.05 4.38 7.08
C SER A 26 -7.64 5.44 8.11
N VAL A 27 -6.44 6.04 7.95
CA VAL A 27 -5.86 6.96 8.95
C VAL A 27 -5.90 6.34 10.35
N SER A 28 -5.46 5.10 10.47
CA SER A 28 -5.52 4.29 11.68
C SER A 28 -4.16 3.70 12.03
N ASP A 29 -3.91 3.54 13.31
CA ASP A 29 -2.78 2.73 13.77
C ASP A 29 -3.12 1.25 13.60
N LEU A 30 -2.17 0.45 13.11
CA LEU A 30 -2.27 -1.00 13.00
C LEU A 30 -1.25 -1.64 13.93
N VAL A 31 -1.70 -2.47 14.85
CA VAL A 31 -0.81 -3.23 15.73
C VAL A 31 -1.01 -4.72 15.48
N LEU A 32 0.08 -5.42 15.21
CA LEU A 32 0.07 -6.86 15.00
C LEU A 32 0.39 -7.58 16.32
N TRP A 33 -0.53 -8.42 16.76
CA TRP A 33 -0.46 -9.16 17.99
C TRP A 33 -0.29 -10.65 17.71
N ALA A 34 0.71 -11.25 18.34
CA ALA A 34 0.88 -12.71 18.28
C ALA A 34 0.99 -13.29 19.69
N ARG A 35 0.59 -14.56 19.86
CA ARG A 35 0.68 -15.25 21.15
C ARG A 35 2.10 -15.71 21.41
N ASN A 36 2.57 -15.48 22.62
CA ASN A 36 3.83 -16.03 23.09
C ASN A 36 3.64 -17.44 23.70
N ALA A 37 4.72 -18.10 24.10
CA ALA A 37 4.70 -19.43 24.69
C ALA A 37 3.88 -19.53 25.99
N SER A 38 3.63 -18.41 26.69
CA SER A 38 2.76 -18.35 27.86
C SER A 38 1.30 -18.04 27.50
N GLY A 39 0.95 -18.04 26.23
CA GLY A 39 -0.41 -17.82 25.73
C GLY A 39 -0.88 -16.36 25.73
N ARG A 40 -0.02 -15.39 26.09
CA ARG A 40 -0.36 -13.95 26.14
C ARG A 40 -0.07 -13.28 24.80
N PHE A 41 -0.88 -12.29 24.45
CA PHE A 41 -0.65 -11.49 23.24
C PHE A 41 0.46 -10.45 23.46
N VAL A 42 1.38 -10.37 22.49
CA VAL A 42 2.49 -9.40 22.46
C VAL A 42 2.48 -8.72 21.11
N ALA A 43 2.65 -7.39 21.10
CA ALA A 43 2.78 -6.62 19.87
C ALA A 43 4.11 -6.95 19.18
N ILE A 44 4.06 -7.41 17.95
CA ILE A 44 5.24 -7.79 17.16
C ILE A 44 5.52 -6.83 16.00
N ALA A 45 4.55 -6.01 15.63
CA ALA A 45 4.73 -4.92 14.67
C ALA A 45 3.71 -3.81 14.94
N HIS A 46 4.05 -2.59 14.52
CA HIS A 46 3.19 -1.41 14.61
C HIS A 46 3.38 -0.55 13.36
N SER A 47 2.28 -0.19 12.70
CA SER A 47 2.24 0.76 11.59
C SER A 47 1.40 1.97 11.97
N ARG A 48 1.95 3.15 11.76
CA ARG A 48 1.27 4.43 11.98
C ARG A 48 0.86 5.04 10.65
N PRO A 49 -0.29 5.72 10.58
CA PRO A 49 -0.68 6.40 9.35
C PRO A 49 0.30 7.54 9.03
N SER A 50 0.80 7.59 7.80
CA SER A 50 1.60 8.71 7.29
C SER A 50 0.72 9.86 6.80
N THR A 51 -0.57 9.62 6.63
CA THR A 51 -1.57 10.56 6.10
C THR A 51 -2.31 11.35 7.17
N GLY A 52 -2.09 11.04 8.44
CA GLY A 52 -2.77 11.71 9.56
C GLY A 52 -2.11 11.51 10.92
N ALA A 53 -2.82 11.88 11.98
CA ALA A 53 -2.33 11.72 13.33
C ALA A 53 -2.40 10.27 13.80
N THR A 54 -1.43 9.83 14.59
CA THR A 54 -1.40 8.53 15.25
C THR A 54 -2.19 8.54 16.56
N VAL A 55 -2.75 7.41 16.93
CA VAL A 55 -3.36 7.18 18.25
C VAL A 55 -2.28 6.98 19.32
N HIS A 56 -1.18 6.31 18.94
CA HIS A 56 -0.08 6.02 19.86
C HIS A 56 1.07 7.01 19.68
N SER A 57 1.39 7.78 20.73
CA SER A 57 2.57 8.66 20.75
C SER A 57 3.89 7.88 20.84
N GLU A 58 3.86 6.68 21.46
CA GLU A 58 5.01 5.82 21.65
C GLU A 58 4.87 4.51 20.87
N ASP A 59 6.00 3.84 20.62
CA ASP A 59 6.00 2.51 20.02
C ASP A 59 5.42 1.47 20.99
N VAL A 60 4.56 0.62 20.46
CA VAL A 60 3.93 -0.46 21.23
C VAL A 60 4.59 -1.81 21.04
N MET A 61 5.63 -1.92 20.19
CA MET A 61 6.35 -3.17 19.96
C MET A 61 6.89 -3.77 21.27
N GLY A 62 6.72 -5.07 21.43
CA GLY A 62 7.14 -5.79 22.63
C GLY A 62 6.20 -5.65 23.84
N ARG A 63 5.23 -4.74 23.80
CA ARG A 63 4.25 -4.57 24.88
C ARG A 63 3.25 -5.72 24.90
N ARG A 64 2.80 -6.07 26.08
CA ARG A 64 1.71 -7.04 26.27
C ARG A 64 0.36 -6.36 26.04
N MET A 65 -0.57 -7.09 25.44
CA MET A 65 -1.94 -6.60 25.31
C MET A 65 -2.57 -6.47 26.72
N PRO A 66 -3.29 -5.37 26.99
CA PRO A 66 -4.06 -5.23 28.22
C PRO A 66 -5.08 -6.38 28.38
N SER A 67 -5.25 -6.89 29.61
CA SER A 67 -6.14 -8.03 29.88
C SER A 67 -7.60 -7.78 29.46
N SER A 68 -8.08 -6.55 29.51
CA SER A 68 -9.40 -6.16 29.04
C SER A 68 -9.62 -6.38 27.55
N ARG A 69 -8.54 -6.37 26.75
CA ARG A 69 -8.57 -6.56 25.27
C ARG A 69 -8.30 -8.01 24.86
N GLU A 70 -7.66 -8.81 25.74
CA GLU A 70 -7.25 -10.18 25.39
C GLU A 70 -8.41 -11.11 25.06
N ALA A 71 -9.58 -10.93 25.68
CA ALA A 71 -10.75 -11.76 25.44
C ALA A 71 -11.24 -11.62 23.98
N VAL A 72 -11.35 -10.39 23.48
CA VAL A 72 -11.77 -10.12 22.09
C VAL A 72 -10.71 -10.60 21.11
N ALA A 73 -9.44 -10.38 21.39
CA ALA A 73 -8.34 -10.85 20.55
C ALA A 73 -8.30 -12.40 20.47
N LEU A 74 -8.56 -13.08 21.59
CA LEU A 74 -8.63 -14.54 21.62
C LEU A 74 -9.83 -15.08 20.86
N GLU A 75 -11.00 -14.45 20.98
CA GLU A 75 -12.18 -14.79 20.22
C GLU A 75 -11.94 -14.59 18.72
N THR A 76 -11.33 -13.47 18.32
CA THR A 76 -10.94 -13.19 16.94
C THR A 76 -10.00 -14.25 16.39
N LEU A 77 -8.97 -14.63 17.18
CA LEU A 77 -7.99 -15.66 16.77
C LEU A 77 -8.63 -17.04 16.62
N THR A 78 -9.56 -17.39 17.52
CA THR A 78 -10.17 -18.74 17.54
C THR A 78 -11.31 -18.87 16.55
N SER A 79 -12.13 -17.82 16.37
CA SER A 79 -13.24 -17.84 15.43
C SER A 79 -12.80 -17.58 13.97
N GLY A 80 -11.63 -16.96 13.77
CA GLY A 80 -11.21 -16.49 12.45
C GLY A 80 -12.09 -15.38 11.88
N ARG A 81 -12.86 -14.69 12.72
CA ARG A 81 -13.80 -13.64 12.32
C ARG A 81 -13.37 -12.28 12.86
N ARG A 82 -13.59 -11.25 12.05
CA ARG A 82 -13.40 -9.85 12.46
C ARG A 82 -14.34 -9.53 13.63
N GLN A 83 -13.84 -8.75 14.58
CA GLN A 83 -14.61 -8.26 15.74
C GLN A 83 -14.42 -6.74 15.82
N VAL A 84 -15.46 -6.06 16.29
CA VAL A 84 -15.39 -4.62 16.61
C VAL A 84 -15.65 -4.50 18.10
N ALA A 85 -14.80 -3.76 18.81
CA ALA A 85 -15.03 -3.50 20.22
C ALA A 85 -16.35 -2.76 20.43
N ALA A 86 -17.15 -3.22 21.38
CA ALA A 86 -18.47 -2.64 21.66
C ALA A 86 -18.36 -1.19 22.15
N ASP A 87 -17.37 -0.91 22.97
CA ASP A 87 -17.11 0.41 23.54
C ASP A 87 -15.77 0.96 23.04
N PRO A 88 -15.70 2.29 22.78
CA PRO A 88 -14.44 2.93 22.44
C PRO A 88 -13.43 2.82 23.59
N LEU A 89 -12.17 2.51 23.26
CA LEU A 89 -11.07 2.62 24.20
C LEU A 89 -10.69 4.10 24.37
N TRP A 90 -10.44 4.53 25.59
CA TRP A 90 -9.95 5.89 25.85
C TRP A 90 -8.44 5.88 26.02
N THR A 91 -7.75 6.57 25.11
CA THR A 91 -6.29 6.80 25.21
C THR A 91 -6.08 8.27 25.55
N GLY A 92 -5.86 8.56 26.83
CA GLY A 92 -5.92 9.93 27.35
C GLY A 92 -7.31 10.55 27.15
N THR A 93 -7.40 11.62 26.34
CA THR A 93 -8.65 12.32 26.01
C THR A 93 -9.25 11.89 24.68
N VAL A 94 -8.62 10.95 23.97
CA VAL A 94 -9.03 10.51 22.64
C VAL A 94 -9.82 9.21 22.76
N ALA A 95 -11.06 9.21 22.27
CA ALA A 95 -11.82 7.99 22.07
C ALA A 95 -11.29 7.25 20.83
N VAL A 96 -11.04 5.96 20.96
CA VAL A 96 -10.46 5.12 19.91
C VAL A 96 -11.42 3.98 19.62
N ARG A 97 -11.85 3.86 18.38
CA ARG A 97 -12.57 2.69 17.88
C ARG A 97 -11.54 1.61 17.54
N GLU A 98 -11.74 0.43 18.09
CA GLU A 98 -10.89 -0.73 17.84
C GLU A 98 -11.62 -1.76 17.00
N GLU A 99 -10.95 -2.23 15.99
CA GLU A 99 -11.34 -3.38 15.19
C GLU A 99 -10.26 -4.46 15.27
N TYR A 100 -10.67 -5.71 15.45
CA TYR A 100 -9.79 -6.87 15.54
C TYR A 100 -9.92 -7.69 14.26
N VAL A 101 -8.86 -7.80 13.51
CA VAL A 101 -8.79 -8.51 12.22
C VAL A 101 -7.92 -9.74 12.39
N PRO A 102 -8.44 -10.97 12.19
CA PRO A 102 -7.63 -12.17 12.24
C PRO A 102 -6.70 -12.19 11.02
N VAL A 103 -5.43 -12.49 11.24
CA VAL A 103 -4.49 -12.76 10.14
C VAL A 103 -4.59 -14.24 9.82
N VAL A 104 -5.25 -14.55 8.70
CA VAL A 104 -5.48 -15.92 8.27
C VAL A 104 -4.44 -16.34 7.24
N ARG A 105 -3.93 -17.57 7.41
CA ARG A 105 -3.09 -18.26 6.45
C ARG A 105 -3.49 -19.72 6.39
N ASP A 106 -3.66 -20.25 5.18
CA ASP A 106 -4.05 -21.66 4.96
C ASP A 106 -5.30 -22.05 5.78
N GLY A 107 -6.29 -21.15 5.87
CA GLY A 107 -7.54 -21.36 6.63
C GLY A 107 -7.41 -21.29 8.16
N ARG A 108 -6.24 -20.92 8.70
CA ARG A 108 -5.97 -20.81 10.13
C ARG A 108 -5.58 -19.39 10.51
N ALA A 109 -6.21 -18.81 11.52
CA ALA A 109 -5.74 -17.55 12.08
C ALA A 109 -4.44 -17.76 12.87
N ILE A 110 -3.39 -17.00 12.53
CA ILE A 110 -2.03 -17.11 13.10
C ILE A 110 -1.68 -15.92 13.99
N ALA A 111 -2.34 -14.79 13.83
CA ALA A 111 -2.14 -13.56 14.57
C ALA A 111 -3.43 -12.71 14.52
N VAL A 112 -3.44 -11.58 15.22
CA VAL A 112 -4.53 -10.61 15.19
C VAL A 112 -3.95 -9.23 14.93
N ILE A 113 -4.55 -8.46 14.04
CA ILE A 113 -4.29 -7.02 13.89
C ILE A 113 -5.37 -6.26 14.64
N THR A 114 -4.99 -5.27 15.45
CA THR A 114 -5.92 -4.22 15.87
C THR A 114 -5.77 -3.03 14.95
N ARG A 115 -6.90 -2.56 14.37
CA ARG A 115 -7.00 -1.29 13.66
C ARG A 115 -7.62 -0.29 14.63
N GLU A 116 -6.85 0.73 15.00
CA GLU A 116 -7.17 1.67 16.05
C GLU A 116 -7.37 3.06 15.44
N THR A 117 -8.62 3.52 15.42
CA THR A 117 -9.03 4.77 14.78
C THR A 117 -9.52 5.76 15.83
N ALA A 118 -8.95 6.97 15.88
CA ALA A 118 -9.44 8.01 16.77
C ALA A 118 -10.82 8.51 16.31
N VAL A 119 -11.77 8.55 17.24
CA VAL A 119 -13.15 9.01 17.00
C VAL A 119 -13.25 10.50 17.29
N GLY A 120 -13.93 11.26 16.41
CA GLY A 120 -14.24 12.67 16.67
C GLY A 120 -13.10 13.66 16.50
N VAL A 121 -11.93 13.23 16.11
CA VAL A 121 -10.81 14.12 15.82
C VAL A 121 -10.89 14.58 14.37
N ILE A 122 -11.13 15.89 14.14
CA ILE A 122 -10.95 16.50 12.83
C ILE A 122 -9.45 16.52 12.56
N ARG A 123 -8.96 15.56 11.82
CA ARG A 123 -7.54 15.40 11.52
C ARG A 123 -7.16 16.34 10.38
N GLY A 124 -6.64 17.50 10.72
CA GLY A 124 -6.09 18.46 9.75
C GLY A 124 -7.05 18.97 8.67
N GLY A 125 -8.37 19.04 8.97
CA GLY A 125 -9.39 19.52 8.02
C GLY A 125 -9.76 18.55 6.91
N ARG A 126 -9.22 17.32 6.89
CA ARG A 126 -9.62 16.26 5.97
C ARG A 126 -10.74 15.44 6.59
N ILE A 127 -11.90 15.49 5.97
CA ILE A 127 -12.90 14.44 6.11
C ILE A 127 -12.25 13.18 5.50
N ILE A 128 -12.18 12.10 6.27
CA ILE A 128 -11.73 10.80 5.73
C ILE A 128 -12.68 10.50 4.58
N ASP A 129 -12.12 10.34 3.39
CA ASP A 129 -12.92 10.00 2.23
C ASP A 129 -13.46 8.58 2.42
N GLN A 130 -14.79 8.44 2.50
CA GLN A 130 -15.47 7.16 2.71
C GLN A 130 -15.01 6.11 1.70
N ALA A 131 -14.72 6.54 0.46
CA ALA A 131 -14.23 5.64 -0.57
C ALA A 131 -12.88 4.99 -0.23
N LEU A 132 -12.01 5.70 0.50
CA LEU A 132 -10.72 5.18 0.96
C LEU A 132 -10.89 4.26 2.18
N GLU A 133 -11.80 4.58 3.08
CA GLU A 133 -12.13 3.72 4.22
C GLU A 133 -12.71 2.38 3.76
N ASP A 134 -13.62 2.37 2.78
CA ASP A 134 -14.18 1.16 2.18
C ASP A 134 -13.09 0.27 1.55
N VAL A 135 -12.05 0.87 0.97
CA VAL A 135 -10.90 0.12 0.44
C VAL A 135 -10.08 -0.49 1.57
N ALA A 136 -9.81 0.27 2.64
CA ALA A 136 -9.11 -0.27 3.81
C ALA A 136 -9.88 -1.44 4.45
N ASP A 137 -11.20 -1.34 4.52
CA ASP A 137 -12.09 -2.41 4.99
C ASP A 137 -12.00 -3.66 4.10
N SER A 138 -11.95 -3.46 2.77
CA SER A 138 -11.78 -4.56 1.82
C SER A 138 -10.43 -5.26 2.00
N LEU A 139 -9.35 -4.51 2.22
CA LEU A 139 -8.02 -5.09 2.49
C LEU A 139 -8.00 -5.83 3.85
N CYS A 140 -8.65 -5.30 4.88
CA CYS A 140 -8.81 -5.99 6.16
C CYS A 140 -9.60 -7.31 6.01
N LEU A 141 -10.63 -7.31 5.16
CA LEU A 141 -11.38 -8.53 4.84
C LEU A 141 -10.47 -9.55 4.13
N MET A 142 -9.67 -9.12 3.16
CA MET A 142 -8.71 -9.98 2.46
C MET A 142 -7.67 -10.60 3.43
N ILE A 143 -7.23 -9.86 4.46
CA ILE A 143 -6.36 -10.42 5.53
C ILE A 143 -7.11 -11.52 6.29
N ALA A 144 -8.37 -11.28 6.64
CA ALA A 144 -9.20 -12.24 7.37
C ALA A 144 -9.59 -13.47 6.52
N GLU A 145 -9.58 -13.35 5.19
CA GLU A 145 -9.80 -14.44 4.24
C GLU A 145 -8.50 -15.16 3.81
N GLY A 146 -7.34 -14.63 4.21
CA GLY A 146 -6.03 -15.19 3.83
C GLY A 146 -5.62 -14.90 2.38
N SER A 147 -6.22 -13.90 1.74
CA SER A 147 -5.91 -13.46 0.37
C SER A 147 -4.99 -12.23 0.31
N PHE A 148 -4.62 -11.66 1.47
CA PHE A 148 -3.63 -10.60 1.60
C PHE A 148 -2.61 -10.98 2.69
N PRO A 149 -1.29 -10.81 2.47
CA PRO A 149 -0.63 -10.16 1.34
C PRO A 149 -0.75 -10.96 0.02
N ILE A 150 -0.75 -10.24 -1.10
CA ILE A 150 -0.88 -10.87 -2.42
C ILE A 150 0.47 -11.48 -2.79
N GLN A 151 0.51 -12.81 -2.94
CA GLN A 151 1.73 -13.53 -3.30
C GLN A 151 2.22 -13.15 -4.70
N GLY A 152 3.54 -13.07 -4.86
CA GLY A 152 4.15 -12.72 -6.17
C GLY A 152 4.14 -11.23 -6.51
N ALA A 153 3.51 -10.38 -5.70
CA ALA A 153 3.76 -8.95 -5.75
C ALA A 153 5.24 -8.72 -5.45
N GLY A 154 6.00 -8.22 -6.42
CA GLY A 154 7.43 -7.92 -6.22
C GLY A 154 7.59 -6.95 -5.07
N THR A 155 7.91 -7.44 -3.89
CA THR A 155 7.99 -6.70 -2.62
C THR A 155 9.25 -5.85 -2.51
N SER A 156 10.05 -5.71 -3.57
CA SER A 156 11.17 -4.78 -3.50
C SER A 156 10.64 -3.34 -3.47
N ILE A 157 10.50 -2.80 -2.26
CA ILE A 157 10.32 -1.37 -2.04
C ILE A 157 11.55 -0.67 -2.63
N ARG A 158 11.44 -0.29 -3.91
CA ARG A 158 12.45 0.52 -4.58
C ARG A 158 12.21 1.99 -4.21
N HIS A 159 13.28 2.77 -4.24
CA HIS A 159 13.16 4.22 -4.16
C HIS A 159 12.18 4.68 -5.25
N GLY A 160 11.10 5.38 -4.84
CA GLY A 160 10.06 5.81 -5.76
C GLY A 160 8.76 5.01 -5.77
N THR A 161 8.64 3.93 -4.98
CA THR A 161 7.37 3.18 -4.84
C THR A 161 6.24 4.12 -4.39
N PRO A 162 5.12 4.17 -5.14
CA PRO A 162 3.99 5.02 -4.80
C PRO A 162 3.38 4.70 -3.44
N ARG A 163 2.95 5.75 -2.73
CA ARG A 163 2.26 5.68 -1.44
C ARG A 163 0.86 6.27 -1.57
N VAL A 164 0.00 6.03 -0.59
CA VAL A 164 -1.36 6.61 -0.53
C VAL A 164 -1.34 8.14 -0.63
N ALA A 165 -0.38 8.79 0.04
CA ALA A 165 -0.22 10.25 0.00
C ALA A 165 0.17 10.81 -1.38
N ASP A 166 0.83 10.02 -2.21
CA ASP A 166 1.23 10.44 -3.58
C ASP A 166 0.01 10.53 -4.50
N GLY A 167 -0.89 9.55 -4.43
CA GLY A 167 -2.14 9.53 -5.17
C GLY A 167 -2.78 8.15 -5.19
N VAL A 168 -4.10 8.09 -5.11
CA VAL A 168 -4.90 6.87 -5.11
C VAL A 168 -5.95 6.92 -6.19
N VAL A 169 -6.09 5.85 -6.96
CA VAL A 169 -7.19 5.60 -7.88
C VAL A 169 -7.87 4.29 -7.48
N ARG A 170 -9.20 4.31 -7.31
CA ARG A 170 -10.03 3.11 -7.13
C ARG A 170 -10.64 2.72 -8.45
N LEU A 171 -10.51 1.47 -8.81
CA LEU A 171 -11.10 0.88 -10.01
C LEU A 171 -12.19 -0.11 -9.62
N ASP A 172 -13.20 -0.24 -10.49
CA ASP A 172 -14.17 -1.32 -10.44
C ASP A 172 -13.61 -2.66 -10.98
N GLY A 173 -14.48 -3.68 -11.05
CA GLY A 173 -14.14 -4.99 -11.61
C GLY A 173 -13.72 -4.96 -13.07
N ASP A 174 -14.14 -3.99 -13.85
CA ASP A 174 -13.86 -3.86 -15.29
C ASP A 174 -12.68 -2.91 -15.58
N GLY A 175 -12.16 -2.22 -14.56
CA GLY A 175 -11.04 -1.28 -14.67
C GLY A 175 -11.45 0.17 -14.92
N ALA A 176 -12.74 0.49 -14.73
CA ALA A 176 -13.20 1.88 -14.78
C ALA A 176 -12.92 2.61 -13.45
N ILE A 177 -12.61 3.89 -13.55
CA ILE A 177 -12.29 4.73 -12.39
C ILE A 177 -13.58 5.03 -11.60
N LEU A 178 -13.64 4.53 -10.36
CA LEU A 178 -14.69 4.88 -9.39
C LEU A 178 -14.34 6.12 -8.57
N TYR A 179 -13.06 6.30 -8.31
CA TYR A 179 -12.55 7.40 -7.48
C TYR A 179 -11.09 7.67 -7.85
N ALA A 180 -10.71 8.95 -7.85
CA ALA A 180 -9.32 9.37 -7.92
C ALA A 180 -9.08 10.51 -6.93
N SER A 181 -8.06 10.37 -6.08
CA SER A 181 -7.66 11.43 -5.15
C SER A 181 -7.18 12.67 -5.90
N PRO A 182 -7.19 13.88 -5.28
CA PRO A 182 -6.73 15.10 -5.94
C PRO A 182 -5.32 15.00 -6.52
N ASN A 183 -4.41 14.35 -5.79
CA ASN A 183 -3.03 14.15 -6.25
C ASN A 183 -2.97 13.20 -7.46
N ALA A 184 -3.75 12.10 -7.45
CA ALA A 184 -3.84 11.20 -8.60
C ALA A 184 -4.44 11.90 -9.82
N ARG A 185 -5.52 12.69 -9.65
CA ARG A 185 -6.10 13.51 -10.73
C ARG A 185 -5.07 14.45 -11.35
N SER A 186 -4.30 15.16 -10.51
CA SER A 186 -3.23 16.05 -10.97
C SER A 186 -2.12 15.32 -11.71
N ALA A 187 -1.74 14.13 -11.24
CA ALA A 187 -0.71 13.33 -11.90
C ALA A 187 -1.19 12.81 -13.26
N LEU A 188 -2.40 12.28 -13.35
CA LEU A 188 -3.01 11.79 -14.57
C LEU A 188 -3.25 12.91 -15.60
N HIS A 189 -3.67 14.10 -15.13
CA HIS A 189 -3.79 15.28 -16.00
C HIS A 189 -2.44 15.69 -16.61
N ARG A 190 -1.36 15.71 -15.80
CA ARG A 190 -0.01 15.98 -16.32
C ARG A 190 0.46 14.94 -17.33
N LEU A 191 0.03 13.69 -17.20
CA LEU A 191 0.33 12.63 -18.17
C LEU A 191 -0.38 12.85 -19.52
N GLY A 192 -1.45 13.66 -19.54
CA GLY A 192 -2.22 13.99 -20.75
C GLY A 192 -3.69 13.53 -20.72
N LEU A 193 -4.19 13.07 -19.54
CA LEU A 193 -5.61 12.73 -19.40
C LEU A 193 -6.41 13.98 -19.02
N ASP A 194 -6.81 14.77 -20.02
CA ASP A 194 -7.50 16.05 -19.83
C ASP A 194 -9.02 15.92 -19.64
N GLN A 195 -9.58 14.75 -19.84
CA GLN A 195 -11.03 14.49 -19.73
C GLN A 195 -11.42 14.19 -18.28
N GLY A 196 -12.73 14.30 -17.98
CA GLY A 196 -13.27 13.85 -16.70
C GLY A 196 -12.90 12.39 -16.45
N LEU A 197 -12.40 12.07 -15.24
CA LEU A 197 -11.87 10.73 -14.94
C LEU A 197 -12.96 9.75 -14.49
N ASP A 198 -14.16 10.20 -14.17
CA ASP A 198 -15.21 9.37 -13.57
C ASP A 198 -15.76 8.37 -14.61
N GLN A 199 -15.77 7.08 -14.26
CA GLN A 199 -16.19 5.95 -15.11
C GLN A 199 -15.32 5.74 -16.39
N VAL A 200 -14.15 6.38 -16.47
CA VAL A 200 -13.22 6.18 -17.58
C VAL A 200 -12.48 4.85 -17.43
N GLN A 201 -12.35 4.09 -18.50
CA GLN A 201 -11.51 2.90 -18.59
C GLN A 201 -10.04 3.33 -18.60
N LEU A 202 -9.38 3.27 -17.45
CA LEU A 202 -8.05 3.85 -17.27
C LEU A 202 -7.01 3.29 -18.24
N ALA A 203 -7.01 1.97 -18.44
CA ALA A 203 -6.04 1.33 -19.34
C ALA A 203 -6.20 1.78 -20.80
N ALA A 204 -7.43 1.92 -21.28
CA ALA A 204 -7.72 2.41 -22.63
C ALA A 204 -7.31 3.88 -22.77
N ALA A 205 -7.71 4.72 -21.81
CA ALA A 205 -7.39 6.14 -21.83
C ALA A 205 -5.87 6.42 -21.79
N ILE A 206 -5.11 5.61 -21.06
CA ILE A 206 -3.64 5.70 -21.05
C ILE A 206 -3.06 5.19 -22.38
N ALA A 207 -3.60 4.11 -22.94
CA ALA A 207 -3.14 3.58 -24.23
C ALA A 207 -3.29 4.61 -25.36
N ASP A 208 -4.35 5.42 -25.35
CA ASP A 208 -4.61 6.45 -26.34
C ASP A 208 -3.60 7.62 -26.34
N ILE A 209 -2.95 7.87 -25.17
CA ILE A 209 -1.97 8.94 -25.02
C ILE A 209 -0.51 8.49 -25.17
N ILE A 210 -0.25 7.18 -25.10
CA ILE A 210 1.09 6.63 -25.30
C ILE A 210 1.41 6.60 -26.80
N PRO A 211 2.56 7.15 -27.24
CA PRO A 211 2.93 7.11 -28.65
C PRO A 211 3.08 5.66 -29.16
N GLU A 212 2.57 5.35 -30.36
CA GLU A 212 2.61 4.00 -31.00
C GLU A 212 4.02 3.40 -31.10
N ARG A 213 5.07 4.21 -31.04
CA ARG A 213 6.47 3.78 -31.08
C ARG A 213 7.04 3.35 -29.74
N THR A 214 6.32 3.59 -28.64
CA THR A 214 6.75 3.14 -27.32
C THR A 214 6.37 1.67 -27.20
N GLN A 215 7.35 0.79 -26.95
CA GLN A 215 7.04 -0.60 -26.60
C GLN A 215 6.21 -0.58 -25.31
N VAL A 216 4.89 -0.70 -25.48
CA VAL A 216 3.98 -0.88 -24.35
C VAL A 216 4.23 -2.28 -23.82
N ASP A 217 4.80 -2.37 -22.62
CA ASP A 217 4.92 -3.63 -21.92
C ASP A 217 3.50 -4.22 -21.71
N GLU A 218 3.28 -5.46 -22.12
CA GLU A 218 2.00 -6.16 -21.92
C GLU A 218 1.57 -6.16 -20.44
N THR A 219 2.53 -6.07 -19.53
CA THR A 219 2.29 -5.94 -18.08
C THR A 219 1.60 -4.61 -17.72
N LEU A 220 1.81 -3.55 -18.51
CA LEU A 220 1.20 -2.23 -18.25
C LEU A 220 -0.33 -2.30 -18.25
N ALA A 221 -0.92 -2.92 -19.28
CA ALA A 221 -2.38 -3.05 -19.36
C ALA A 221 -2.94 -3.86 -18.18
N VAL A 222 -2.26 -4.92 -17.79
CA VAL A 222 -2.65 -5.79 -16.65
C VAL A 222 -2.63 -5.01 -15.34
N VAL A 223 -1.61 -4.16 -15.13
CA VAL A 223 -1.47 -3.29 -13.95
C VAL A 223 -2.53 -2.20 -13.95
N LEU A 224 -2.71 -1.50 -15.07
CA LEU A 224 -3.69 -0.42 -15.20
C LEU A 224 -5.14 -0.90 -15.09
N MET A 225 -5.42 -2.15 -15.47
CA MET A 225 -6.71 -2.80 -15.21
C MET A 225 -6.85 -3.29 -13.76
N GLY A 226 -5.80 -3.22 -12.95
CA GLY A 226 -5.83 -3.72 -11.57
C GLY A 226 -5.97 -5.24 -11.46
N ARG A 227 -5.49 -6.00 -12.45
CA ARG A 227 -5.62 -7.47 -12.47
C ARG A 227 -4.54 -8.20 -11.69
N GLN A 228 -3.40 -7.56 -11.50
CA GLN A 228 -2.25 -8.14 -10.81
C GLN A 228 -1.60 -7.12 -9.89
N ALA A 229 -1.12 -7.58 -8.73
CA ALA A 229 -0.32 -6.78 -7.82
C ALA A 229 1.07 -6.60 -8.40
N TRP A 230 1.35 -5.46 -8.99
CA TRP A 230 2.62 -5.16 -9.64
C TRP A 230 2.94 -3.66 -9.59
N LEU A 231 4.20 -3.36 -9.83
CA LEU A 231 4.71 -1.99 -9.96
C LEU A 231 5.20 -1.79 -11.40
N THR A 232 4.72 -0.75 -12.07
CA THR A 232 5.13 -0.37 -13.42
C THR A 232 5.34 1.14 -13.52
N GLU A 233 5.92 1.58 -14.63
CA GLU A 233 6.02 3.00 -14.98
C GLU A 233 5.33 3.27 -16.30
N VAL A 234 4.69 4.42 -16.38
CA VAL A 234 4.04 4.93 -17.59
C VAL A 234 4.73 6.21 -17.98
N GLU A 235 5.07 6.35 -19.26
CA GLU A 235 5.63 7.56 -19.84
C GLU A 235 4.72 8.07 -20.96
N ALA A 236 4.32 9.35 -20.88
CA ALA A 236 3.69 10.05 -21.98
C ALA A 236 4.07 11.54 -21.92
N GLY A 237 4.36 12.15 -23.07
CA GLY A 237 4.69 13.58 -23.15
C GLY A 237 5.89 14.02 -22.30
N GLY A 238 6.82 13.13 -21.94
CA GLY A 238 7.96 13.42 -21.06
C GLY A 238 7.60 13.50 -19.58
N VAL A 239 6.41 13.02 -19.20
CA VAL A 239 5.95 12.81 -17.82
C VAL A 239 6.06 11.32 -17.49
N TYR A 240 6.61 11.00 -16.33
CA TYR A 240 6.80 9.63 -15.85
C TYR A 240 5.97 9.41 -14.59
N LEU A 241 5.04 8.47 -14.64
CA LEU A 241 4.27 8.05 -13.47
C LEU A 241 4.67 6.63 -13.07
N SER A 242 5.03 6.46 -11.80
CA SER A 242 5.12 5.13 -11.18
C SER A 242 3.74 4.74 -10.70
N VAL A 243 3.29 3.53 -11.06
CA VAL A 243 1.95 3.01 -10.74
C VAL A 243 2.10 1.65 -10.09
N ARG A 244 1.56 1.52 -8.87
CA ARG A 244 1.47 0.25 -8.15
C ARG A 244 0.01 -0.18 -8.06
N SER A 245 -0.29 -1.37 -8.55
CA SER A 245 -1.62 -1.97 -8.47
C SER A 245 -1.74 -2.94 -7.29
N LEU A 246 -2.89 -2.91 -6.65
CA LEU A 246 -3.33 -3.85 -5.61
C LEU A 246 -4.76 -4.29 -5.95
N PRO A 247 -4.97 -5.51 -6.48
CA PRO A 247 -6.29 -6.07 -6.71
C PRO A 247 -7.08 -6.18 -5.41
N LEU A 248 -8.35 -5.85 -5.44
CA LEU A 248 -9.29 -6.06 -4.34
C LEU A 248 -10.09 -7.32 -4.62
N LEU A 249 -10.04 -8.26 -3.67
CA LEU A 249 -10.75 -9.53 -3.76
C LEU A 249 -11.89 -9.55 -2.75
N GLN A 250 -12.99 -10.15 -3.14
CA GLN A 250 -14.13 -10.45 -2.28
C GLN A 250 -14.57 -11.88 -2.54
N ALA A 251 -14.56 -12.72 -1.52
CA ALA A 251 -14.84 -14.15 -1.64
C ALA A 251 -14.01 -14.83 -2.76
N GLY A 252 -12.74 -14.48 -2.86
CA GLY A 252 -11.81 -15.03 -3.86
C GLY A 252 -11.99 -14.52 -5.30
N GLN A 253 -12.97 -13.66 -5.56
CA GLN A 253 -13.19 -13.04 -6.86
C GLN A 253 -12.76 -11.57 -6.86
N ARG A 254 -12.28 -11.08 -8.00
CA ARG A 254 -11.86 -9.69 -8.14
C ARG A 254 -13.08 -8.76 -8.12
N ALA A 255 -13.13 -7.88 -7.14
CA ALA A 255 -14.16 -6.85 -6.97
C ALA A 255 -13.74 -5.48 -7.53
N GLY A 256 -12.43 -5.32 -7.83
CA GLY A 256 -11.85 -4.08 -8.31
C GLY A 256 -10.37 -4.03 -8.03
N ALA A 257 -9.82 -2.82 -7.91
CA ALA A 257 -8.43 -2.59 -7.52
C ALA A 257 -8.23 -1.20 -6.94
N ILE A 258 -7.10 -1.00 -6.26
CA ILE A 258 -6.52 0.32 -6.07
C ILE A 258 -5.22 0.44 -6.85
N LEU A 259 -5.00 1.62 -7.40
CA LEU A 259 -3.72 2.01 -7.95
C LEU A 259 -3.15 3.14 -7.10
N LEU A 260 -1.91 2.97 -6.67
CA LEU A 260 -1.13 4.06 -6.07
C LEU A 260 -0.30 4.68 -7.19
N VAL A 261 -0.36 6.01 -7.33
CA VAL A 261 0.23 6.74 -8.45
C VAL A 261 1.17 7.82 -7.92
N ARG A 262 2.39 7.85 -8.42
CA ARG A 262 3.40 8.86 -8.08
C ARG A 262 4.03 9.43 -9.33
N ASP A 263 4.11 10.76 -9.40
CA ASP A 263 4.91 11.45 -10.40
C ASP A 263 6.40 11.32 -10.06
N VAL A 264 7.16 10.65 -10.92
CA VAL A 264 8.59 10.41 -10.78
C VAL A 264 9.41 11.14 -11.85
N THR A 265 8.81 12.08 -12.58
CA THR A 265 9.42 12.81 -13.69
C THR A 265 10.73 13.46 -13.29
N GLU A 266 10.75 14.21 -12.18
CA GLU A 266 11.98 14.86 -11.71
C GLU A 266 13.06 13.87 -11.27
N ILE A 267 12.66 12.74 -10.71
CA ILE A 267 13.59 11.67 -10.33
C ILE A 267 14.24 11.10 -11.59
N ARG A 268 13.44 10.77 -12.62
CA ARG A 268 13.93 10.22 -13.89
C ARG A 268 14.80 11.20 -14.64
N ARG A 269 14.44 12.48 -14.68
CA ARG A 269 15.28 13.52 -15.28
C ARG A 269 16.65 13.63 -14.61
N ARG A 270 16.71 13.58 -13.29
CA ARG A 270 17.98 13.62 -12.54
C ARG A 270 18.83 12.38 -12.80
N GLU A 271 18.22 11.18 -12.80
CA GLU A 271 18.92 9.93 -13.13
C GLU A 271 19.52 10.00 -14.55
N GLN A 272 18.76 10.50 -15.53
CA GLN A 272 19.23 10.65 -16.91
C GLN A 272 20.42 11.61 -17.01
N VAL A 273 20.37 12.73 -16.30
CA VAL A 273 21.49 13.69 -16.25
C VAL A 273 22.74 13.04 -15.65
N LEU A 274 22.60 12.25 -14.59
CA LEU A 274 23.73 11.54 -13.98
C LEU A 274 24.32 10.50 -14.93
N LEU A 275 23.49 9.70 -15.59
CA LEU A 275 23.93 8.70 -16.56
C LEU A 275 24.69 9.36 -17.74
N ASN A 276 24.19 10.50 -18.24
CA ASN A 276 24.83 11.24 -19.31
C ASN A 276 26.22 11.81 -18.87
N LYS A 277 26.31 12.31 -17.63
CA LYS A 277 27.59 12.77 -17.06
C LYS A 277 28.59 11.63 -16.95
N ASP A 278 28.18 10.46 -16.45
CA ASP A 278 29.05 9.30 -16.33
C ASP A 278 29.52 8.76 -17.69
N ALA A 279 28.66 8.82 -18.71
CA ALA A 279 29.02 8.48 -20.07
C ALA A 279 30.08 9.46 -20.63
N THR A 280 29.89 10.77 -20.43
CA THR A 280 30.83 11.82 -20.85
C THR A 280 32.18 11.67 -20.14
N ILE A 281 32.19 11.42 -18.84
CA ILE A 281 33.41 11.19 -18.07
C ILE A 281 34.19 9.97 -18.61
N ARG A 282 33.50 8.87 -18.89
CA ARG A 282 34.11 7.67 -19.48
C ARG A 282 34.71 7.96 -20.85
N GLU A 283 34.03 8.72 -21.70
CA GLU A 283 34.55 9.12 -23.02
C GLU A 283 35.80 10.00 -22.91
N ILE A 284 35.78 10.98 -21.99
CA ILE A 284 36.95 11.83 -21.72
C ILE A 284 38.16 10.99 -21.26
N HIS A 285 37.93 10.05 -20.30
CA HIS A 285 39.01 9.16 -19.86
C HIS A 285 39.55 8.28 -20.98
N HIS A 286 38.70 7.77 -21.88
CA HIS A 286 39.12 7.01 -23.06
C HIS A 286 39.97 7.87 -24.02
N ARG A 287 39.57 9.11 -24.29
CA ARG A 287 40.28 10.03 -25.14
C ARG A 287 41.64 10.42 -24.54
N VAL A 288 41.71 10.72 -23.24
CA VAL A 288 42.95 11.04 -22.53
C VAL A 288 43.91 9.84 -22.58
N LYS A 289 43.43 8.63 -22.30
CA LYS A 289 44.23 7.41 -22.36
C LYS A 289 44.81 7.16 -23.77
N ASN A 290 43.99 7.34 -24.82
CA ASN A 290 44.43 7.16 -26.20
C ASN A 290 45.49 8.22 -26.60
N ASN A 291 45.31 9.47 -26.17
CA ASN A 291 46.30 10.54 -26.47
C ASN A 291 47.62 10.32 -25.74
N LEU A 292 47.61 9.73 -24.53
CA LEU A 292 48.82 9.40 -23.76
C LEU A 292 49.54 8.13 -24.30
N GLN A 293 48.87 7.27 -25.05
CA GLN A 293 49.47 6.09 -25.69
C GLN A 293 50.11 6.39 -27.06
N THR A 294 49.92 7.60 -27.60
CA THR A 294 50.41 8.00 -28.93
C THR A 294 51.69 8.87 -28.83
N VAL A 295 52.22 9.08 -27.63
CA VAL A 295 53.52 9.71 -27.35
C VAL A 295 54.50 8.62 -26.89
#